data_264e9bb562e33431c90faff40eb56a33
#
_entry.id   264e9bb562e33431c90faff40eb56a33
#
_cell.length_a   1.000
_cell.length_b   1.000
_cell.length_c   1.000
_cell.angle_alpha   90.00
_cell.angle_beta   90.00
_cell.angle_gamma   90.00
#
_symmetry.space_group_name_H-M   'P 1'
#
loop_
_entity.id
_entity.type
_entity.pdbx_description
1 polymer ?
#
loop_
_entity_poly.entity_id
_entity_poly.type
_entity_poly.pdbx_seq_one_letter_code
_entity_poly.pdbx_strand_id
1 'polypeptide(L)'
;MPPNPMHEIDTDADHPATQVEIEVVEAVAAVDAAQWDACAAPEAADGGRPYDPFTTHRFLKALEDSRSVGVGTGWQPAYLLARSGGLLIGVAPMYAKSHSQGEYIFDHSWSHAYERAGGRYYPKLQIAVPFTPATGRRFLTRQGHEAAAIQALTQGAVQVAANNGMSSVHVTFCTEEEAIAGAAMGLMHRKTQQFHWRNDDYACFDTFLSALSSRKRKTIRKERRVAQGFGGEILALTGADIQPEHWDAFWHFYQDTGARKWGTPYLTRAFFDRAQDSLRDDILLILARRDGRYVAGALNFIGRDVLFGRYWGAIEHHDCLHFEACYYQAIDFAIANGLSRVEAGAQGEHKLARGYMPVTTHSLHWIADKGFANAVAEYLDHEARAVGEEIEILTSYGPFKRTGTEDTPE
;
A
#
# COMPACT_ATOMS: atom_id res chain seq x y z
N MET A 1 -55.13 50.38 -6.44
CA MET A 1 -54.17 49.32 -6.04
C MET A 1 -53.03 49.38 -7.03
N PRO A 2 -51.80 49.72 -6.61
CA PRO A 2 -50.67 49.74 -7.51
C PRO A 2 -50.06 48.31 -7.61
N PRO A 3 -49.43 47.94 -8.72
CA PRO A 3 -48.83 46.61 -8.92
C PRO A 3 -47.56 46.44 -8.11
N ASN A 4 -47.38 45.20 -7.63
CA ASN A 4 -46.27 44.70 -6.84
C ASN A 4 -44.99 44.67 -7.69
N PRO A 5 -43.81 45.10 -7.21
CA PRO A 5 -42.58 44.98 -7.96
C PRO A 5 -42.11 43.51 -7.99
N MET A 6 -41.80 43.03 -9.20
CA MET A 6 -41.12 41.75 -9.43
C MET A 6 -39.74 41.80 -8.78
N HIS A 7 -39.48 40.81 -7.91
CA HIS A 7 -38.12 40.49 -7.45
C HIS A 7 -37.30 40.02 -8.66
N GLU A 8 -36.30 40.80 -9.01
CA GLU A 8 -35.18 40.33 -9.84
C GLU A 8 -34.49 39.19 -9.09
N ILE A 9 -34.52 38.02 -9.71
CA ILE A 9 -33.67 36.91 -9.30
C ILE A 9 -32.26 37.26 -9.76
N ASP A 10 -31.42 37.57 -8.79
CA ASP A 10 -29.98 37.75 -8.99
C ASP A 10 -29.40 36.41 -9.49
N THR A 11 -29.14 36.37 -10.78
CA THR A 11 -28.47 35.22 -11.41
C THR A 11 -27.05 35.24 -10.94
N ASP A 12 -26.74 34.25 -10.15
CA ASP A 12 -25.45 33.84 -9.61
C ASP A 12 -24.29 34.19 -10.56
N ALA A 13 -23.40 35.01 -10.06
CA ALA A 13 -22.19 35.41 -10.75
C ALA A 13 -21.38 34.13 -11.14
N ASP A 14 -21.20 33.99 -12.44
CA ASP A 14 -20.30 33.06 -13.10
C ASP A 14 -18.89 33.26 -12.51
N HIS A 15 -18.56 32.49 -11.47
CA HIS A 15 -17.18 32.40 -10.98
C HIS A 15 -16.40 31.70 -12.07
N PRO A 16 -15.39 32.31 -12.71
CA PRO A 16 -14.58 31.61 -13.69
C PRO A 16 -14.01 30.38 -13.03
N ALA A 17 -14.32 29.21 -13.59
CA ALA A 17 -13.78 27.95 -13.14
C ALA A 17 -12.25 28.11 -13.02
N THR A 18 -11.73 28.14 -11.80
CA THR A 18 -10.31 28.38 -11.56
C THR A 18 -9.55 27.28 -12.27
N GLN A 19 -8.80 27.65 -13.31
CA GLN A 19 -8.06 26.70 -14.15
C GLN A 19 -7.08 25.91 -13.28
N VAL A 20 -7.13 24.59 -13.36
CA VAL A 20 -6.16 23.70 -12.67
C VAL A 20 -4.99 23.45 -13.61
N GLU A 21 -3.80 23.80 -13.16
CA GLU A 21 -2.55 23.59 -13.86
C GLU A 21 -1.91 22.27 -13.41
N ILE A 22 -1.37 21.50 -14.38
CA ILE A 22 -0.65 20.27 -14.13
C ILE A 22 0.84 20.48 -14.36
N GLU A 23 1.63 20.07 -13.38
CA GLU A 23 3.09 20.15 -13.38
C GLU A 23 3.66 18.76 -13.09
N VAL A 24 4.81 18.43 -13.71
CA VAL A 24 5.58 17.20 -13.41
C VAL A 24 6.91 17.61 -12.83
N VAL A 25 7.28 17.05 -11.69
CA VAL A 25 8.59 17.25 -11.05
C VAL A 25 9.32 15.91 -10.87
N GLU A 26 10.64 15.93 -11.05
CA GLU A 26 11.49 14.74 -11.06
C GLU A 26 12.08 14.37 -9.70
N ALA A 27 11.77 15.14 -8.66
CA ALA A 27 12.20 14.88 -7.29
C ALA A 27 11.15 15.41 -6.30
N VAL A 28 10.87 14.69 -5.21
CA VAL A 28 9.95 15.15 -4.17
C VAL A 28 10.49 16.40 -3.47
N ALA A 29 11.81 16.56 -3.40
CA ALA A 29 12.46 17.74 -2.85
C ALA A 29 12.20 19.05 -3.63
N ALA A 30 11.67 18.97 -4.87
CA ALA A 30 11.22 20.14 -5.62
C ALA A 30 9.92 20.75 -5.06
N VAL A 31 9.23 20.02 -4.16
CA VAL A 31 8.00 20.46 -3.51
C VAL A 31 8.26 20.67 -2.03
N ASP A 32 7.75 21.77 -1.49
CA ASP A 32 7.80 22.00 -0.03
C ASP A 32 7.08 20.87 0.71
N ALA A 33 7.73 20.33 1.76
CA ALA A 33 7.23 19.16 2.48
C ALA A 33 5.85 19.41 3.12
N ALA A 34 5.63 20.60 3.67
CA ALA A 34 4.34 20.94 4.29
C ALA A 34 3.23 21.08 3.24
N GLN A 35 3.54 21.58 2.04
CA GLN A 35 2.57 21.63 0.94
C GLN A 35 2.22 20.22 0.44
N TRP A 36 3.22 19.35 0.28
CA TRP A 36 3.00 17.96 -0.10
C TRP A 36 2.13 17.24 0.94
N ASP A 37 2.54 17.31 2.22
CA ASP A 37 1.86 16.58 3.30
C ASP A 37 0.47 17.17 3.61
N ALA A 38 0.20 18.43 3.27
CA ALA A 38 -1.15 18.97 3.30
C ALA A 38 -2.12 18.28 2.30
N CYS A 39 -1.59 17.61 1.27
CA CYS A 39 -2.35 16.74 0.37
C CYS A 39 -2.25 15.26 0.80
N ALA A 40 -1.06 14.80 1.15
CA ALA A 40 -0.78 13.40 1.43
C ALA A 40 -1.28 12.94 2.80
N ALA A 41 -1.18 13.79 3.81
CA ALA A 41 -1.51 13.46 5.20
C ALA A 41 -2.16 14.64 5.93
N PRO A 42 -3.26 15.22 5.41
CA PRO A 42 -3.93 16.36 6.05
C PRO A 42 -4.38 16.05 7.48
N GLU A 43 -4.68 14.79 7.76
CA GLU A 43 -5.06 14.28 9.07
C GLU A 43 -3.92 14.31 10.10
N ALA A 44 -2.68 14.43 9.66
CA ALA A 44 -1.50 14.52 10.53
C ALA A 44 -1.13 15.96 10.91
N ALA A 45 -1.87 16.96 10.43
CA ALA A 45 -1.61 18.38 10.71
C ALA A 45 -1.62 18.72 12.21
N ASP A 46 -2.37 17.96 13.02
CA ASP A 46 -2.46 18.12 14.48
C ASP A 46 -1.34 17.36 15.23
N GLY A 47 -0.30 16.89 14.54
CA GLY A 47 0.80 16.10 15.11
C GLY A 47 0.47 14.62 15.26
N GLY A 48 -0.66 14.14 14.72
CA GLY A 48 -1.02 12.73 14.65
C GLY A 48 -0.24 11.97 13.56
N ARG A 49 -0.49 10.66 13.48
CA ARG A 49 0.10 9.82 12.42
C ARG A 49 -0.70 9.98 11.11
N PRO A 50 -0.03 9.88 9.94
CA PRO A 50 -0.71 9.75 8.65
C PRO A 50 -1.46 8.42 8.57
N TYR A 51 -2.57 8.36 7.82
CA TYR A 51 -3.23 7.09 7.51
C TYR A 51 -2.30 6.18 6.71
N ASP A 52 -1.59 6.74 5.73
CA ASP A 52 -0.61 6.06 4.89
C ASP A 52 0.76 6.73 5.05
N PRO A 53 1.70 6.13 5.81
CA PRO A 53 3.04 6.71 5.98
C PRO A 53 3.86 6.70 4.69
N PHE A 54 3.50 5.88 3.70
CA PHE A 54 4.26 5.66 2.48
C PHE A 54 4.10 6.77 1.43
N THR A 55 3.03 7.57 1.54
CA THR A 55 2.77 8.69 0.62
C THR A 55 3.30 10.02 1.15
N THR A 56 3.83 10.07 2.38
CA THR A 56 4.40 11.28 2.97
C THR A 56 5.66 11.73 2.24
N HIS A 57 5.90 13.05 2.25
CA HIS A 57 7.11 13.63 1.66
C HIS A 57 8.38 12.97 2.20
N ARG A 58 8.49 12.76 3.52
CA ARG A 58 9.66 12.16 4.17
C ARG A 58 9.94 10.73 3.72
N PHE A 59 8.89 9.92 3.47
CA PHE A 59 9.07 8.54 3.01
C PHE A 59 9.56 8.50 1.55
N LEU A 60 8.95 9.28 0.66
CA LEU A 60 9.37 9.36 -0.74
C LEU A 60 10.79 9.94 -0.85
N LYS A 61 11.11 10.95 -0.04
CA LYS A 61 12.47 11.50 0.05
C LYS A 61 13.48 10.46 0.54
N ALA A 62 13.14 9.61 1.50
CA ALA A 62 14.02 8.54 1.96
C ALA A 62 14.32 7.51 0.84
N LEU A 63 13.35 7.20 -0.01
CA LEU A 63 13.56 6.35 -1.18
C LEU A 63 14.50 6.99 -2.21
N GLU A 64 14.36 8.29 -2.50
CA GLU A 64 15.22 9.02 -3.43
C GLU A 64 16.64 9.20 -2.87
N ASP A 65 16.77 9.74 -1.66
CA ASP A 65 18.07 9.99 -1.01
C ASP A 65 18.91 8.72 -0.85
N SER A 66 18.24 7.59 -0.65
CA SER A 66 18.88 6.27 -0.58
C SER A 66 19.21 5.67 -1.93
N ARG A 67 18.78 6.30 -3.03
CA ARG A 67 18.86 5.73 -4.38
C ARG A 67 18.15 4.38 -4.53
N SER A 68 17.13 4.13 -3.75
CA SER A 68 16.24 2.98 -3.94
C SER A 68 15.32 3.20 -5.15
N VAL A 69 15.03 4.45 -5.49
CA VAL A 69 14.39 4.90 -6.73
C VAL A 69 15.27 5.95 -7.42
N GLY A 70 15.02 6.22 -8.71
CA GLY A 70 15.77 7.18 -9.52
C GLY A 70 16.54 6.51 -10.65
N VAL A 71 17.56 7.17 -11.13
CA VAL A 71 18.34 6.77 -12.32
C VAL A 71 18.88 5.34 -12.17
N GLY A 72 18.62 4.49 -13.17
CA GLY A 72 19.10 3.11 -13.23
C GLY A 72 18.29 2.08 -12.44
N THR A 73 17.30 2.50 -11.65
CA THR A 73 16.47 1.56 -10.83
C THR A 73 15.23 1.07 -11.56
N GLY A 74 14.89 1.69 -12.70
CA GLY A 74 13.63 1.47 -13.40
C GLY A 74 12.39 2.11 -12.74
N TRP A 75 12.59 2.92 -11.70
CA TRP A 75 11.60 3.74 -11.02
C TRP A 75 12.06 5.21 -11.07
N GLN A 76 11.90 5.88 -12.21
CA GLN A 76 12.28 7.28 -12.36
C GLN A 76 11.15 8.17 -11.83
N PRO A 77 11.38 8.98 -10.79
CA PRO A 77 10.37 9.89 -10.28
C PRO A 77 9.87 10.86 -11.34
N ALA A 78 8.56 11.07 -11.38
CA ALA A 78 7.86 11.98 -12.26
C ALA A 78 6.56 12.42 -11.56
N TYR A 79 6.69 12.99 -10.35
CA TYR A 79 5.54 13.35 -9.50
C TYR A 79 4.63 14.32 -10.19
N LEU A 80 3.33 14.02 -10.15
CA LEU A 80 2.31 14.85 -10.77
C LEU A 80 1.71 15.79 -9.73
N LEU A 81 1.67 17.08 -10.05
CA LEU A 81 1.16 18.13 -9.18
C LEU A 81 -0.03 18.82 -9.87
N ALA A 82 -1.09 19.12 -9.10
CA ALA A 82 -2.24 19.89 -9.52
C ALA A 82 -2.30 21.20 -8.71
N ARG A 83 -2.27 22.34 -9.40
CA ARG A 83 -2.34 23.66 -8.78
C ARG A 83 -3.56 24.43 -9.26
N SER A 84 -4.17 25.19 -8.37
CA SER A 84 -5.28 26.10 -8.66
C SER A 84 -4.98 27.47 -8.06
N GLY A 85 -4.82 28.48 -8.89
CA GLY A 85 -4.43 29.83 -8.44
C GLY A 85 -3.10 29.84 -7.66
N GLY A 86 -2.15 29.00 -8.03
CA GLY A 86 -0.86 28.83 -7.34
C GLY A 86 -0.89 27.91 -6.09
N LEU A 87 -2.07 27.60 -5.55
CA LEU A 87 -2.21 26.67 -4.43
C LEU A 87 -2.05 25.22 -4.92
N LEU A 88 -1.21 24.42 -4.24
CA LEU A 88 -1.11 23.00 -4.48
C LEU A 88 -2.37 22.31 -3.90
N ILE A 89 -3.23 21.81 -4.78
CA ILE A 89 -4.50 21.17 -4.41
C ILE A 89 -4.46 19.66 -4.50
N GLY A 90 -3.47 19.09 -5.20
CA GLY A 90 -3.32 17.65 -5.31
C GLY A 90 -1.94 17.25 -5.80
N VAL A 91 -1.52 16.04 -5.41
CA VAL A 91 -0.27 15.42 -5.84
C VAL A 91 -0.48 13.93 -6.08
N ALA A 92 0.32 13.31 -6.98
CA ALA A 92 0.35 11.88 -7.15
C ALA A 92 1.80 11.37 -7.23
N PRO A 93 2.18 10.33 -6.46
CA PRO A 93 3.49 9.71 -6.52
C PRO A 93 3.61 8.90 -7.81
N MET A 94 3.98 9.56 -8.90
CA MET A 94 4.08 8.99 -10.24
C MET A 94 5.53 8.72 -10.61
N TYR A 95 5.75 7.65 -11.39
CA TYR A 95 7.07 7.20 -11.85
C TYR A 95 7.02 6.79 -13.32
N ALA A 96 8.05 7.14 -14.08
CA ALA A 96 8.30 6.53 -15.37
C ALA A 96 9.02 5.20 -15.16
N LYS A 97 8.44 4.11 -15.69
CA LYS A 97 8.89 2.73 -15.48
C LYS A 97 9.51 2.14 -16.73
N SER A 98 10.69 1.53 -16.57
CA SER A 98 11.35 0.76 -17.64
C SER A 98 11.16 -0.75 -17.52
N HIS A 99 10.52 -1.22 -16.45
CA HIS A 99 10.16 -2.61 -16.18
C HIS A 99 9.08 -2.68 -15.09
N SER A 100 8.44 -3.84 -14.88
CA SER A 100 7.36 -4.02 -13.89
C SER A 100 7.82 -4.60 -12.54
N GLN A 101 9.11 -4.59 -12.25
CA GLN A 101 9.60 -5.07 -10.95
C GLN A 101 9.23 -4.11 -9.82
N GLY A 102 8.86 -4.68 -8.67
CA GLY A 102 8.55 -3.93 -7.46
C GLY A 102 7.15 -3.31 -7.40
N GLU A 103 6.26 -3.61 -8.36
CA GLU A 103 4.89 -3.08 -8.43
C GLU A 103 3.87 -3.94 -7.66
N TYR A 104 4.12 -5.25 -7.56
CA TYR A 104 3.26 -6.26 -6.91
C TYR A 104 1.86 -6.43 -7.53
N ILE A 105 1.53 -5.68 -8.56
CA ILE A 105 0.41 -5.93 -9.48
C ILE A 105 1.05 -6.41 -10.79
N PHE A 106 0.94 -7.71 -11.05
CA PHE A 106 1.68 -8.34 -12.14
C PHE A 106 1.00 -8.09 -13.48
N ASP A 107 1.72 -7.46 -14.40
CA ASP A 107 1.30 -7.18 -15.78
C ASP A 107 2.27 -7.78 -16.83
N HIS A 108 3.10 -8.74 -16.40
CA HIS A 108 4.06 -9.40 -17.31
C HIS A 108 3.39 -10.08 -18.49
N SER A 109 2.20 -10.66 -18.32
CA SER A 109 1.42 -11.25 -19.41
C SER A 109 1.00 -10.20 -20.43
N TRP A 110 0.66 -8.99 -19.98
CA TRP A 110 0.31 -7.87 -20.84
C TRP A 110 1.52 -7.38 -21.63
N SER A 111 2.66 -7.16 -20.96
CA SER A 111 3.91 -6.78 -21.58
C SER A 111 4.29 -7.78 -22.68
N HIS A 112 4.33 -9.07 -22.37
CA HIS A 112 4.67 -10.12 -23.34
C HIS A 112 3.68 -10.21 -24.50
N ALA A 113 2.38 -10.02 -24.25
CA ALA A 113 1.36 -10.06 -25.30
C ALA A 113 1.50 -8.88 -26.25
N TYR A 114 1.71 -7.67 -25.70
CA TYR A 114 1.88 -6.45 -26.48
C TYR A 114 3.17 -6.45 -27.31
N GLU A 115 4.29 -6.90 -26.75
CA GLU A 115 5.57 -7.03 -27.45
C GLU A 115 5.50 -8.08 -28.57
N ARG A 116 4.82 -9.22 -28.36
CA ARG A 116 4.61 -10.22 -29.42
C ARG A 116 3.73 -9.69 -30.57
N ALA A 117 2.85 -8.73 -30.28
CA ALA A 117 2.05 -8.03 -31.29
C ALA A 117 2.84 -6.90 -32.01
N GLY A 118 4.14 -6.72 -31.70
CA GLY A 118 5.00 -5.69 -32.28
C GLY A 118 4.94 -4.33 -31.58
N GLY A 119 4.23 -4.25 -30.45
CA GLY A 119 4.19 -3.03 -29.62
C GLY A 119 5.40 -2.88 -28.71
N ARG A 120 5.57 -1.71 -28.12
CA ARG A 120 6.58 -1.42 -27.12
C ARG A 120 5.90 -1.09 -25.80
N TYR A 121 5.98 -2.01 -24.81
CA TYR A 121 5.28 -1.85 -23.53
C TYR A 121 5.95 -0.81 -22.61
N TYR A 122 7.26 -0.74 -22.59
CA TYR A 122 8.01 0.25 -21.80
C TYR A 122 8.56 1.38 -22.69
N PRO A 123 8.65 2.63 -22.17
CA PRO A 123 8.27 3.05 -20.81
C PRO A 123 6.75 3.19 -20.62
N LYS A 124 6.33 3.05 -19.36
CA LYS A 124 4.95 3.27 -18.89
C LYS A 124 4.95 4.21 -17.68
N LEU A 125 3.81 4.83 -17.35
CA LEU A 125 3.64 5.57 -16.10
C LEU A 125 3.02 4.71 -15.01
N GLN A 126 3.50 4.88 -13.78
CA GLN A 126 3.03 4.17 -12.60
C GLN A 126 2.77 5.16 -11.48
N ILE A 127 1.51 5.31 -11.04
CA ILE A 127 1.13 6.00 -9.82
C ILE A 127 1.03 4.96 -8.72
N ALA A 128 2.00 4.94 -7.81
CA ALA A 128 2.14 3.93 -6.78
C ALA A 128 3.14 4.36 -5.72
N VAL A 129 3.15 3.67 -4.60
CA VAL A 129 4.29 3.69 -3.68
C VAL A 129 5.26 2.59 -4.10
N PRO A 130 6.53 2.91 -4.40
CA PRO A 130 7.52 1.93 -4.80
C PRO A 130 7.68 0.81 -3.78
N PHE A 131 7.76 -0.43 -4.27
CA PHE A 131 8.01 -1.64 -3.47
C PHE A 131 6.98 -1.92 -2.37
N THR A 132 5.78 -1.31 -2.43
CA THR A 132 4.82 -1.29 -1.31
C THR A 132 3.42 -1.72 -1.77
N PRO A 133 3.04 -3.01 -1.61
CA PRO A 133 1.70 -3.50 -1.91
C PRO A 133 0.73 -3.21 -0.75
N ALA A 134 0.58 -1.94 -0.40
CA ALA A 134 -0.36 -1.45 0.61
C ALA A 134 -1.46 -0.64 -0.05
N THR A 135 -2.71 -0.86 0.37
CA THR A 135 -3.84 -0.07 -0.11
C THR A 135 -3.84 1.31 0.53
N GLY A 136 -4.01 2.34 -0.28
CA GLY A 136 -4.09 3.72 0.18
C GLY A 136 -4.41 4.68 -0.95
N ARG A 137 -4.59 5.95 -0.62
CA ARG A 137 -4.83 7.00 -1.62
C ARG A 137 -3.64 7.11 -2.58
N ARG A 138 -3.93 7.29 -3.85
CA ARG A 138 -2.94 7.50 -4.92
C ARG A 138 -3.07 8.89 -5.55
N PHE A 139 -4.27 9.45 -5.52
CA PHE A 139 -4.53 10.85 -5.81
C PHE A 139 -4.66 11.60 -4.47
N LEU A 140 -3.55 12.15 -4.01
CA LEU A 140 -3.44 12.81 -2.71
C LEU A 140 -3.97 14.23 -2.86
N THR A 141 -5.01 14.58 -2.12
CA THR A 141 -5.76 15.83 -2.33
C THR A 141 -5.80 16.68 -1.09
N ARG A 142 -5.70 17.98 -1.26
CA ARG A 142 -5.94 18.96 -0.21
C ARG A 142 -7.43 18.98 0.13
N GLN A 143 -7.73 19.06 1.42
CA GLN A 143 -9.10 19.15 1.91
C GLN A 143 -9.89 20.29 1.24
N GLY A 144 -11.12 19.97 0.78
CA GLY A 144 -12.00 20.89 0.07
C GLY A 144 -11.71 21.02 -1.44
N HIS A 145 -10.72 20.31 -1.99
CA HIS A 145 -10.38 20.33 -3.41
C HIS A 145 -10.40 18.93 -4.07
N GLU A 146 -10.97 17.94 -3.40
CA GLU A 146 -10.83 16.51 -3.74
C GLU A 146 -11.27 16.22 -5.17
N ALA A 147 -12.49 16.61 -5.55
CA ALA A 147 -13.04 16.28 -6.86
C ALA A 147 -12.23 16.92 -8.00
N ALA A 148 -11.89 18.22 -7.88
CA ALA A 148 -11.12 18.94 -8.89
C ALA A 148 -9.69 18.36 -9.01
N ALA A 149 -9.05 18.05 -7.88
CA ALA A 149 -7.70 17.49 -7.85
C ALA A 149 -7.65 16.07 -8.45
N ILE A 150 -8.57 15.16 -8.06
CA ILE A 150 -8.63 13.80 -8.62
C ILE A 150 -8.86 13.85 -10.13
N GLN A 151 -9.80 14.68 -10.59
CA GLN A 151 -10.05 14.85 -12.01
C GLN A 151 -8.80 15.34 -12.75
N ALA A 152 -8.17 16.39 -12.26
CA ALA A 152 -6.99 16.99 -12.89
C ALA A 152 -5.79 16.03 -12.89
N LEU A 153 -5.51 15.33 -11.78
CA LEU A 153 -4.42 14.35 -11.67
C LEU A 153 -4.66 13.16 -12.60
N THR A 154 -5.90 12.65 -12.68
CA THR A 154 -6.23 11.52 -13.56
C THR A 154 -6.04 11.88 -15.02
N GLN A 155 -6.61 13.01 -15.45
CA GLN A 155 -6.51 13.49 -16.84
C GLN A 155 -5.06 13.89 -17.16
N GLY A 156 -4.38 14.55 -16.22
CA GLY A 156 -2.98 14.94 -16.35
C GLY A 156 -2.04 13.76 -16.56
N ALA A 157 -2.21 12.67 -15.79
CA ALA A 157 -1.40 11.46 -15.96
C ALA A 157 -1.57 10.85 -17.36
N VAL A 158 -2.81 10.75 -17.85
CA VAL A 158 -3.11 10.25 -19.20
C VAL A 158 -2.49 11.16 -20.28
N GLN A 159 -2.60 12.47 -20.10
CA GLN A 159 -2.04 13.43 -21.05
C GLN A 159 -0.52 13.40 -21.08
N VAL A 160 0.13 13.31 -19.91
CA VAL A 160 1.59 13.16 -19.81
C VAL A 160 2.04 11.88 -20.53
N ALA A 161 1.36 10.77 -20.31
CA ALA A 161 1.66 9.52 -21.02
C ALA A 161 1.53 9.65 -22.54
N ALA A 162 0.41 10.19 -23.00
CA ALA A 162 0.14 10.38 -24.44
C ALA A 162 1.16 11.30 -25.09
N ASN A 163 1.47 12.44 -24.49
CA ASN A 163 2.41 13.44 -25.01
C ASN A 163 3.85 12.92 -25.09
N ASN A 164 4.23 11.95 -24.22
CA ASN A 164 5.56 11.38 -24.16
C ASN A 164 5.66 9.99 -24.83
N GLY A 165 4.62 9.56 -25.56
CA GLY A 165 4.61 8.28 -26.27
C GLY A 165 4.77 7.05 -25.36
N MET A 166 4.28 7.14 -24.12
CA MET A 166 4.27 6.04 -23.17
C MET A 166 3.10 5.10 -23.44
N SER A 167 3.28 3.81 -23.18
CA SER A 167 2.30 2.79 -23.51
C SER A 167 1.04 2.82 -22.67
N SER A 168 1.17 3.25 -21.41
CA SER A 168 0.08 3.10 -20.42
C SER A 168 0.31 3.94 -19.18
N VAL A 169 -0.76 4.11 -18.39
CA VAL A 169 -0.78 4.61 -17.01
C VAL A 169 -1.39 3.55 -16.12
N HIS A 170 -0.73 3.26 -15.00
CA HIS A 170 -1.21 2.33 -13.98
C HIS A 170 -1.29 3.04 -12.63
N VAL A 171 -2.42 2.89 -11.92
CA VAL A 171 -2.60 3.35 -10.55
C VAL A 171 -2.83 2.10 -9.70
N THR A 172 -1.85 1.69 -8.91
CA THR A 172 -1.93 0.40 -8.20
C THR A 172 -2.20 0.56 -6.71
N PHE A 173 -3.00 -0.36 -6.15
CA PHE A 173 -3.41 -0.37 -4.75
C PHE A 173 -4.09 0.94 -4.32
N CYS A 174 -4.87 1.54 -5.20
CA CYS A 174 -5.71 2.69 -4.87
C CYS A 174 -6.90 2.30 -3.99
N THR A 175 -7.58 3.27 -3.40
CA THR A 175 -8.81 3.00 -2.65
C THR A 175 -9.96 2.61 -3.59
N GLU A 176 -11.02 2.03 -3.05
CA GLU A 176 -12.21 1.67 -3.84
C GLU A 176 -12.89 2.92 -4.41
N GLU A 177 -12.93 4.01 -3.63
CA GLU A 177 -13.50 5.29 -4.05
C GLU A 177 -12.72 5.88 -5.24
N GLU A 178 -11.38 5.84 -5.18
CA GLU A 178 -10.53 6.26 -6.30
C GLU A 178 -10.72 5.37 -7.53
N ALA A 179 -10.91 4.05 -7.33
CA ALA A 179 -11.15 3.12 -8.42
C ALA A 179 -12.49 3.38 -9.12
N ILE A 180 -13.54 3.67 -8.35
CA ILE A 180 -14.86 4.05 -8.89
C ILE A 180 -14.76 5.37 -9.64
N ALA A 181 -14.13 6.39 -9.07
CA ALA A 181 -13.96 7.70 -9.69
C ALA A 181 -13.13 7.61 -10.98
N GLY A 182 -12.02 6.86 -10.97
CA GLY A 182 -11.18 6.66 -12.14
C GLY A 182 -11.88 5.88 -13.27
N ALA A 183 -12.67 4.88 -12.91
CA ALA A 183 -13.48 4.13 -13.89
C ALA A 183 -14.55 5.04 -14.54
N ALA A 184 -15.17 5.93 -13.79
CA ALA A 184 -16.11 6.93 -14.34
C ALA A 184 -15.42 7.93 -15.30
N MET A 185 -14.11 8.12 -15.17
CA MET A 185 -13.29 8.93 -16.08
C MET A 185 -12.67 8.10 -17.24
N GLY A 186 -13.04 6.83 -17.39
CA GLY A 186 -12.65 5.99 -18.52
C GLY A 186 -11.40 5.14 -18.32
N LEU A 187 -10.87 5.01 -17.09
CA LEU A 187 -9.82 4.07 -16.80
C LEU A 187 -10.40 2.66 -16.58
N MET A 188 -9.68 1.62 -16.97
CA MET A 188 -10.05 0.23 -16.72
C MET A 188 -9.78 -0.12 -15.25
N HIS A 189 -10.78 -0.65 -14.55
CA HIS A 189 -10.69 -1.07 -13.17
C HIS A 189 -10.28 -2.53 -13.06
N ARG A 190 -9.18 -2.81 -12.38
CA ARG A 190 -8.70 -4.15 -12.06
C ARG A 190 -8.93 -4.48 -10.60
N LYS A 191 -9.45 -5.67 -10.33
CA LYS A 191 -9.62 -6.23 -8.99
C LYS A 191 -8.63 -7.37 -8.79
N THR A 192 -7.94 -7.35 -7.64
CA THR A 192 -7.09 -8.45 -7.17
C THR A 192 -7.39 -8.70 -5.69
N GLN A 193 -6.66 -9.63 -5.04
CA GLN A 193 -6.92 -9.93 -3.64
C GLN A 193 -5.66 -9.85 -2.79
N GLN A 194 -5.86 -9.52 -1.51
CA GLN A 194 -4.89 -9.62 -0.44
C GLN A 194 -5.51 -10.24 0.80
N PHE A 195 -4.72 -10.44 1.86
CA PHE A 195 -5.20 -10.96 3.13
C PHE A 195 -4.93 -9.95 4.25
N HIS A 196 -6.00 -9.45 4.87
CA HIS A 196 -5.94 -8.51 5.98
C HIS A 196 -6.54 -9.12 7.24
N TRP A 197 -5.91 -8.86 8.36
CA TRP A 197 -6.53 -9.09 9.67
C TRP A 197 -7.27 -7.83 10.10
N ARG A 198 -8.49 -8.00 10.62
CA ARG A 198 -9.31 -6.91 11.16
C ARG A 198 -9.41 -7.04 12.67
N ASN A 199 -9.37 -5.91 13.34
CA ASN A 199 -9.64 -5.81 14.76
C ASN A 199 -11.14 -5.57 14.96
N ASP A 200 -11.85 -6.58 15.45
CA ASP A 200 -13.28 -6.47 15.82
C ASP A 200 -13.38 -6.11 17.31
N ASP A 201 -12.72 -5.03 17.71
CA ASP A 201 -12.65 -4.51 19.08
C ASP A 201 -12.13 -5.55 20.11
N TYR A 202 -11.18 -6.37 19.71
CA TYR A 202 -10.59 -7.34 20.61
C TYR A 202 -9.80 -6.64 21.72
N ALA A 203 -10.15 -6.94 22.97
CA ALA A 203 -9.46 -6.38 24.14
C ALA A 203 -8.03 -6.94 24.34
N CYS A 204 -7.78 -8.15 23.84
CA CYS A 204 -6.47 -8.82 23.88
C CYS A 204 -6.41 -9.97 22.86
N PHE A 205 -5.22 -10.54 22.67
CA PHE A 205 -5.04 -11.66 21.75
C PHE A 205 -5.89 -12.89 22.09
N ASP A 206 -6.18 -13.15 23.38
CA ASP A 206 -7.05 -14.26 23.77
C ASP A 206 -8.52 -14.03 23.40
N THR A 207 -9.00 -12.78 23.39
CA THR A 207 -10.34 -12.46 22.86
C THR A 207 -10.41 -12.68 21.35
N PHE A 208 -9.39 -12.28 20.61
CA PHE A 208 -9.27 -12.66 19.19
C PHE A 208 -9.28 -14.18 19.00
N LEU A 209 -8.46 -14.92 19.75
CA LEU A 209 -8.47 -16.39 19.69
C LEU A 209 -9.84 -16.97 19.98
N SER A 210 -10.61 -16.36 20.88
CA SER A 210 -11.95 -16.82 21.25
C SER A 210 -12.95 -16.70 20.12
N ALA A 211 -12.75 -15.80 19.16
CA ALA A 211 -13.55 -15.69 17.95
C ALA A 211 -13.28 -16.83 16.95
N LEU A 212 -12.14 -17.51 17.06
CA LEU A 212 -11.76 -18.59 16.17
C LEU A 212 -12.38 -19.94 16.55
N SER A 213 -12.52 -20.83 15.58
CA SER A 213 -12.89 -22.22 15.79
C SER A 213 -11.91 -22.92 16.75
N SER A 214 -12.38 -23.89 17.52
CA SER A 214 -11.58 -24.61 18.54
C SER A 214 -10.27 -25.18 17.96
N ARG A 215 -10.34 -25.80 16.79
CA ARG A 215 -9.16 -26.37 16.11
C ARG A 215 -8.13 -25.29 15.77
N LYS A 216 -8.54 -24.17 15.18
CA LYS A 216 -7.64 -23.08 14.76
C LYS A 216 -7.00 -22.41 15.97
N ARG A 217 -7.79 -22.13 17.01
CA ARG A 217 -7.28 -21.60 18.28
C ARG A 217 -6.20 -22.47 18.91
N LYS A 218 -6.41 -23.81 18.94
CA LYS A 218 -5.40 -24.75 19.45
C LYS A 218 -4.12 -24.73 18.61
N THR A 219 -4.24 -24.65 17.29
CA THR A 219 -3.10 -24.58 16.36
C THR A 219 -2.29 -23.31 16.62
N ILE A 220 -2.91 -22.14 16.67
CA ILE A 220 -2.20 -20.86 16.89
C ILE A 220 -1.51 -20.85 18.26
N ARG A 221 -2.15 -21.33 19.33
CA ARG A 221 -1.52 -21.44 20.65
C ARG A 221 -0.31 -22.36 20.63
N LYS A 222 -0.35 -23.46 19.85
CA LYS A 222 0.79 -24.36 19.70
C LYS A 222 1.92 -23.67 18.92
N GLU A 223 1.61 -23.00 17.80
CA GLU A 223 2.60 -22.28 16.99
C GLU A 223 3.32 -21.21 17.82
N ARG A 224 2.59 -20.39 18.58
CA ARG A 224 3.17 -19.35 19.45
C ARG A 224 4.08 -19.98 20.52
N ARG A 225 3.64 -21.07 21.16
CA ARG A 225 4.47 -21.76 22.16
C ARG A 225 5.76 -22.28 21.56
N VAL A 226 5.71 -22.88 20.37
CA VAL A 226 6.90 -23.39 19.67
C VAL A 226 7.84 -22.24 19.31
N ALA A 227 7.30 -21.18 18.72
CA ALA A 227 8.08 -20.00 18.33
C ALA A 227 8.73 -19.31 19.55
N GLN A 228 7.98 -19.10 20.63
CA GLN A 228 8.51 -18.48 21.86
C GLN A 228 9.52 -19.37 22.61
N GLY A 229 9.49 -20.68 22.36
CA GLY A 229 10.43 -21.65 22.91
C GLY A 229 11.71 -21.82 22.11
N PHE A 230 12.05 -20.94 21.16
CA PHE A 230 13.24 -21.08 20.30
C PHE A 230 14.59 -20.85 21.01
N GLY A 231 14.56 -20.61 22.31
CA GLY A 231 15.76 -20.40 23.13
C GLY A 231 16.33 -18.98 23.08
N GLY A 232 15.52 -18.01 22.74
CA GLY A 232 15.85 -16.60 22.66
C GLY A 232 14.69 -15.70 23.13
N GLU A 233 14.74 -14.46 22.75
CA GLU A 233 13.72 -13.44 23.04
C GLU A 233 13.23 -12.76 21.74
N ILE A 234 12.01 -12.28 21.76
CA ILE A 234 11.42 -11.51 20.66
C ILE A 234 11.17 -10.10 21.16
N LEU A 235 11.77 -9.13 20.47
CA LEU A 235 11.72 -7.71 20.80
C LEU A 235 10.79 -7.00 19.81
N ALA A 236 9.89 -6.15 20.31
CA ALA A 236 9.06 -5.26 19.53
C ALA A 236 9.53 -3.83 19.76
N LEU A 237 10.23 -3.26 18.81
CA LEU A 237 10.91 -1.97 18.91
C LEU A 237 10.19 -0.90 18.09
N THR A 238 10.01 0.30 18.67
CA THR A 238 9.40 1.46 18.00
C THR A 238 10.17 2.73 18.37
N GLY A 239 10.14 3.75 17.51
CA GLY A 239 10.66 5.08 17.82
C GLY A 239 12.08 5.04 18.34
N ALA A 240 12.32 5.62 19.51
CA ALA A 240 13.65 5.76 20.12
C ALA A 240 14.30 4.41 20.54
N ASP A 241 13.51 3.34 20.67
CA ASP A 241 14.05 2.00 20.99
C ASP A 241 14.80 1.39 19.79
N ILE A 242 14.52 1.86 18.58
CA ILE A 242 15.22 1.42 17.37
C ILE A 242 16.58 2.15 17.31
N GLN A 243 17.65 1.37 17.33
CA GLN A 243 19.03 1.84 17.31
C GLN A 243 19.73 1.42 16.00
N PRO A 244 20.85 2.06 15.60
CA PRO A 244 21.56 1.75 14.36
C PRO A 244 21.95 0.26 14.20
N GLU A 245 22.34 -0.41 15.29
CA GLU A 245 22.69 -1.84 15.26
C GLU A 245 21.51 -2.75 14.88
N HIS A 246 20.28 -2.32 15.17
CA HIS A 246 19.08 -3.08 14.76
C HIS A 246 18.91 -3.08 13.24
N TRP A 247 19.28 -1.96 12.59
CA TRP A 247 19.26 -1.86 11.13
C TRP A 247 20.37 -2.67 10.47
N ASP A 248 21.55 -2.77 11.09
CA ASP A 248 22.62 -3.63 10.60
C ASP A 248 22.19 -5.08 10.59
N ALA A 249 21.58 -5.54 11.69
CA ALA A 249 21.04 -6.89 11.77
C ALA A 249 19.92 -7.12 10.73
N PHE A 250 18.96 -6.20 10.66
CA PHE A 250 17.83 -6.34 9.74
C PHE A 250 18.27 -6.30 8.26
N TRP A 251 19.28 -5.50 7.91
CA TRP A 251 19.84 -5.46 6.56
C TRP A 251 20.38 -6.83 6.13
N HIS A 252 21.09 -7.53 7.00
CA HIS A 252 21.54 -8.89 6.72
C HIS A 252 20.38 -9.85 6.43
N PHE A 253 19.29 -9.78 7.20
CA PHE A 253 18.11 -10.61 7.00
C PHE A 253 17.41 -10.27 5.68
N TYR A 254 17.30 -8.98 5.37
CA TYR A 254 16.68 -8.49 4.16
C TYR A 254 17.42 -8.94 2.91
N GLN A 255 18.75 -8.84 2.91
CA GLN A 255 19.60 -9.31 1.80
C GLN A 255 19.47 -10.83 1.60
N ASP A 256 19.57 -11.61 2.65
CA ASP A 256 19.51 -13.08 2.57
C ASP A 256 18.16 -13.55 2.02
N THR A 257 17.07 -12.97 2.47
CA THR A 257 15.73 -13.29 1.94
C THR A 257 15.56 -12.84 0.50
N GLY A 258 16.07 -11.66 0.13
CA GLY A 258 16.06 -11.14 -1.22
C GLY A 258 16.81 -12.07 -2.18
N ALA A 259 18.01 -12.45 -1.84
CA ALA A 259 18.85 -13.36 -2.64
C ALA A 259 18.19 -14.71 -2.89
N ARG A 260 17.48 -15.26 -1.88
CA ARG A 260 16.78 -16.56 -1.99
C ARG A 260 15.50 -16.52 -2.82
N LYS A 261 14.78 -15.38 -2.85
CA LYS A 261 13.44 -15.33 -3.45
C LYS A 261 13.37 -14.53 -4.76
N TRP A 262 14.06 -13.39 -4.85
CA TRP A 262 13.81 -12.38 -5.87
C TRP A 262 15.07 -11.87 -6.59
N GLY A 263 16.24 -12.37 -6.23
CA GLY A 263 17.53 -11.90 -6.73
C GLY A 263 18.03 -10.68 -5.94
N THR A 264 17.91 -9.46 -6.47
CA THR A 264 18.42 -8.25 -5.81
C THR A 264 17.34 -7.59 -4.95
N PRO A 265 17.63 -7.25 -3.68
CA PRO A 265 16.73 -6.43 -2.86
C PRO A 265 16.46 -5.06 -3.47
N TYR A 266 15.22 -4.55 -3.33
CA TYR A 266 14.84 -3.25 -3.89
C TYR A 266 15.39 -2.06 -3.10
N LEU A 267 15.35 -2.15 -1.76
CA LEU A 267 15.87 -1.10 -0.89
C LEU A 267 17.38 -1.23 -0.72
N THR A 268 18.08 -0.12 -0.68
CA THR A 268 19.51 -0.06 -0.39
C THR A 268 19.79 -0.04 1.12
N ARG A 269 21.05 -0.26 1.54
CA ARG A 269 21.42 -0.11 2.97
C ARG A 269 21.15 1.32 3.46
N ALA A 270 21.41 2.32 2.61
CA ALA A 270 21.17 3.72 2.94
C ALA A 270 19.70 4.05 3.24
N PHE A 271 18.74 3.29 2.70
CA PHE A 271 17.33 3.47 3.06
C PHE A 271 17.09 3.27 4.57
N PHE A 272 17.73 2.27 5.16
CA PHE A 272 17.57 1.99 6.60
C PHE A 272 18.22 3.06 7.48
N ASP A 273 19.31 3.72 6.98
CA ASP A 273 19.86 4.90 7.66
C ASP A 273 18.88 6.08 7.63
N ARG A 274 18.25 6.33 6.47
CA ARG A 274 17.18 7.34 6.34
C ARG A 274 15.95 6.99 7.18
N ALA A 275 15.60 5.70 7.26
CA ALA A 275 14.51 5.25 8.12
C ALA A 275 14.79 5.52 9.60
N GLN A 276 16.04 5.33 10.06
CA GLN A 276 16.48 5.71 11.41
C GLN A 276 16.28 7.21 11.69
N ASP A 277 16.64 8.05 10.71
CA ASP A 277 16.64 9.49 10.90
C ASP A 277 15.23 10.12 10.87
N SER A 278 14.36 9.62 9.96
CA SER A 278 13.11 10.31 9.63
C SER A 278 11.84 9.47 9.72
N LEU A 279 11.93 8.14 9.80
CA LEU A 279 10.76 7.25 9.74
C LEU A 279 10.60 6.36 10.98
N ARG A 280 11.55 6.32 11.90
CA ARG A 280 11.56 5.35 13.02
C ARG A 280 10.29 5.40 13.88
N ASP A 281 9.67 6.58 14.01
CA ASP A 281 8.46 6.76 14.79
C ASP A 281 7.23 6.10 14.13
N ASP A 282 7.30 5.86 12.81
CA ASP A 282 6.28 5.14 12.04
C ASP A 282 6.64 3.66 11.85
N ILE A 283 7.61 3.13 12.59
CA ILE A 283 8.11 1.76 12.41
C ILE A 283 7.87 0.92 13.66
N LEU A 284 7.41 -0.32 13.43
CA LEU A 284 7.48 -1.42 14.36
C LEU A 284 8.48 -2.45 13.79
N LEU A 285 9.63 -2.58 14.43
CA LEU A 285 10.66 -3.54 14.10
C LEU A 285 10.62 -4.70 15.09
N ILE A 286 10.20 -5.88 14.63
CA ILE A 286 10.24 -7.10 15.43
C ILE A 286 11.58 -7.80 15.18
N LEU A 287 12.35 -8.05 16.24
CA LEU A 287 13.63 -8.76 16.18
C LEU A 287 13.63 -9.96 17.10
N ALA A 288 14.10 -11.09 16.59
CA ALA A 288 14.39 -12.26 17.39
C ALA A 288 15.89 -12.30 17.72
N ARG A 289 16.22 -12.40 19.03
CA ARG A 289 17.60 -12.43 19.54
C ARG A 289 17.83 -13.74 20.30
N ARG A 290 18.93 -14.44 19.99
CA ARG A 290 19.35 -15.66 20.65
C ARG A 290 20.85 -15.62 20.89
N ASP A 291 21.29 -16.02 22.08
CA ASP A 291 22.70 -16.04 22.47
C ASP A 291 23.41 -14.67 22.22
N GLY A 292 22.71 -13.58 22.48
CA GLY A 292 23.20 -12.20 22.27
C GLY A 292 23.23 -11.73 20.80
N ARG A 293 22.78 -12.55 19.83
CA ARG A 293 22.79 -12.25 18.39
C ARG A 293 21.37 -12.14 17.83
N TYR A 294 21.12 -11.17 16.97
CA TYR A 294 19.88 -11.12 16.21
C TYR A 294 19.88 -12.20 15.12
N VAL A 295 18.81 -12.98 15.04
CA VAL A 295 18.70 -14.15 14.15
C VAL A 295 17.58 -14.03 13.11
N ALA A 296 16.59 -13.18 13.38
CA ALA A 296 15.48 -12.94 12.46
C ALA A 296 14.82 -11.58 12.75
N GLY A 297 14.05 -11.05 11.79
CA GLY A 297 13.32 -9.82 11.99
C GLY A 297 12.20 -9.59 10.99
N ALA A 298 11.18 -8.83 11.43
CA ALA A 298 10.08 -8.35 10.61
C ALA A 298 9.95 -6.83 10.72
N LEU A 299 9.92 -6.16 9.58
CA LEU A 299 9.72 -4.71 9.48
C LEU A 299 8.27 -4.42 9.14
N ASN A 300 7.64 -3.58 9.96
CA ASN A 300 6.29 -3.09 9.75
C ASN A 300 6.30 -1.56 9.80
N PHE A 301 5.33 -0.93 9.10
CA PHE A 301 5.06 0.50 9.20
C PHE A 301 3.74 0.75 9.89
N ILE A 302 3.69 1.79 10.71
CA ILE A 302 2.53 2.14 11.53
C ILE A 302 1.86 3.34 10.88
N GLY A 303 0.67 3.12 10.32
CA GLY A 303 -0.26 4.20 9.96
C GLY A 303 -1.14 4.57 11.14
N ARG A 304 -2.07 5.51 10.93
CA ARG A 304 -3.01 5.96 11.97
C ARG A 304 -3.88 4.82 12.49
N ASP A 305 -4.43 4.00 11.56
CA ASP A 305 -5.38 2.94 11.87
C ASP A 305 -4.89 1.56 11.45
N VAL A 306 -3.73 1.47 10.80
CA VAL A 306 -3.27 0.27 10.11
C VAL A 306 -1.82 -0.03 10.44
N LEU A 307 -1.52 -1.30 10.67
CA LEU A 307 -0.16 -1.80 10.67
C LEU A 307 0.15 -2.50 9.34
N PHE A 308 1.18 -2.05 8.65
CA PHE A 308 1.60 -2.57 7.36
C PHE A 308 2.82 -3.46 7.50
N GLY A 309 2.65 -4.79 7.47
CA GLY A 309 3.75 -5.75 7.41
C GLY A 309 4.46 -5.69 6.06
N ARG A 310 5.79 -5.48 6.07
CA ARG A 310 6.53 -5.24 4.83
C ARG A 310 7.57 -6.30 4.52
N TYR A 311 8.54 -6.47 5.35
CA TYR A 311 9.68 -7.33 5.06
C TYR A 311 9.96 -8.27 6.21
N TRP A 312 10.36 -9.48 5.88
CA TRP A 312 10.82 -10.52 6.79
C TRP A 312 12.15 -11.08 6.31
N GLY A 313 13.01 -11.38 7.25
CA GLY A 313 14.20 -12.18 6.97
C GLY A 313 14.74 -12.89 8.20
N ALA A 314 15.54 -13.93 7.97
CA ALA A 314 16.12 -14.74 9.04
C ALA A 314 17.40 -15.42 8.55
N ILE A 315 18.41 -15.47 9.41
CA ILE A 315 19.67 -16.23 9.18
C ILE A 315 19.68 -17.59 9.88
N GLU A 316 18.71 -17.82 10.77
CA GLU A 316 18.48 -19.13 11.40
C GLU A 316 17.05 -19.56 11.14
N HIS A 317 16.84 -20.87 10.97
CA HIS A 317 15.51 -21.44 10.85
C HIS A 317 15.03 -21.93 12.22
N HIS A 318 13.91 -21.37 12.69
CA HIS A 318 13.20 -21.83 13.88
C HIS A 318 11.73 -22.04 13.54
N ASP A 319 11.20 -23.19 13.97
CA ASP A 319 9.81 -23.55 13.68
C ASP A 319 8.83 -22.47 14.20
N CYS A 320 7.91 -22.05 13.34
CA CYS A 320 6.87 -21.05 13.60
C CYS A 320 7.37 -19.63 13.90
N LEU A 321 8.68 -19.34 13.96
CA LEU A 321 9.19 -18.01 14.27
C LEU A 321 8.75 -16.97 13.25
N HIS A 322 8.67 -17.31 11.97
CA HIS A 322 8.10 -16.47 10.93
C HIS A 322 6.64 -16.06 11.24
N PHE A 323 5.82 -17.00 11.68
CA PHE A 323 4.43 -16.72 12.01
C PHE A 323 4.30 -15.85 13.25
N GLU A 324 5.12 -16.09 14.25
CA GLU A 324 5.16 -15.28 15.46
C GLU A 324 5.54 -13.83 15.14
N ALA A 325 6.66 -13.62 14.46
CA ALA A 325 7.17 -12.28 14.20
C ALA A 325 6.35 -11.48 13.19
N CYS A 326 5.83 -12.14 12.12
CA CYS A 326 5.13 -11.43 11.04
C CYS A 326 3.63 -11.28 11.26
N TYR A 327 3.00 -12.18 12.03
CA TYR A 327 1.54 -12.20 12.18
C TYR A 327 1.09 -12.01 13.62
N TYR A 328 1.60 -12.80 14.56
CA TYR A 328 1.07 -12.76 15.92
C TYR A 328 1.54 -11.53 16.69
N GLN A 329 2.81 -11.15 16.56
CA GLN A 329 3.31 -9.89 17.14
C GLN A 329 2.65 -8.66 16.50
N ALA A 330 2.35 -8.71 15.19
CA ALA A 330 1.64 -7.65 14.51
C ALA A 330 0.18 -7.51 15.01
N ILE A 331 -0.51 -8.62 15.25
CA ILE A 331 -1.86 -8.64 15.83
C ILE A 331 -1.83 -8.13 17.28
N ASP A 332 -0.88 -8.62 18.10
CA ASP A 332 -0.70 -8.13 19.48
C ASP A 332 -0.51 -6.60 19.50
N PHE A 333 0.38 -6.09 18.64
CA PHE A 333 0.65 -4.66 18.55
C PHE A 333 -0.59 -3.89 18.09
N ALA A 334 -1.31 -4.38 17.08
CA ALA A 334 -2.52 -3.72 16.58
C ALA A 334 -3.61 -3.63 17.64
N ILE A 335 -3.85 -4.71 18.40
CA ILE A 335 -4.80 -4.73 19.51
C ILE A 335 -4.37 -3.73 20.61
N ALA A 336 -3.11 -3.80 21.04
CA ALA A 336 -2.60 -2.95 22.12
C ALA A 336 -2.64 -1.45 21.79
N ASN A 337 -2.57 -1.09 20.50
CA ASN A 337 -2.57 0.30 20.04
C ASN A 337 -3.91 0.73 19.40
N GLY A 338 -4.96 -0.10 19.46
CA GLY A 338 -6.29 0.22 18.94
C GLY A 338 -6.32 0.37 17.40
N LEU A 339 -5.39 -0.29 16.69
CA LEU A 339 -5.38 -0.26 15.22
C LEU A 339 -6.50 -1.13 14.67
N SER A 340 -7.15 -0.68 13.61
CA SER A 340 -8.31 -1.35 13.01
C SER A 340 -7.96 -2.59 12.20
N ARG A 341 -6.73 -2.65 11.63
CA ARG A 341 -6.31 -3.77 10.78
C ARG A 341 -4.81 -3.94 10.69
N VAL A 342 -4.41 -5.14 10.22
CA VAL A 342 -3.03 -5.47 9.81
C VAL A 342 -3.04 -5.93 8.36
N GLU A 343 -2.25 -5.27 7.52
CA GLU A 343 -1.97 -5.67 6.14
C GLU A 343 -0.62 -6.41 6.10
N ALA A 344 -0.63 -7.70 5.75
CA ALA A 344 0.57 -8.54 5.85
C ALA A 344 1.24 -8.82 4.47
N GLY A 345 1.13 -7.87 3.53
CA GLY A 345 1.71 -7.97 2.17
C GLY A 345 0.92 -8.86 1.21
N ALA A 346 1.40 -8.97 -0.04
CA ALA A 346 0.62 -9.44 -1.18
C ALA A 346 0.37 -10.96 -1.24
N GLN A 347 1.18 -11.82 -0.64
CA GLN A 347 1.14 -13.27 -0.88
C GLN A 347 0.92 -14.08 0.40
N GLY A 348 0.34 -15.29 0.27
CA GLY A 348 0.35 -16.33 1.28
C GLY A 348 -1.02 -16.75 1.82
N GLU A 349 -1.61 -17.79 1.26
CA GLU A 349 -2.85 -18.43 1.73
C GLU A 349 -2.75 -18.93 3.18
N HIS A 350 -1.54 -19.23 3.67
CA HIS A 350 -1.31 -19.61 5.07
C HIS A 350 -1.75 -18.53 6.08
N LYS A 351 -1.93 -17.29 5.63
CA LYS A 351 -2.47 -16.16 6.42
C LYS A 351 -3.92 -16.40 6.83
N LEU A 352 -4.73 -17.02 5.95
CA LEU A 352 -6.12 -17.33 6.21
C LEU A 352 -6.29 -18.12 7.52
N ALA A 353 -5.46 -19.16 7.71
CA ALA A 353 -5.50 -19.98 8.92
C ALA A 353 -5.20 -19.20 10.22
N ARG A 354 -4.69 -17.98 10.13
CA ARG A 354 -4.26 -17.08 11.22
C ARG A 354 -5.15 -15.86 11.38
N GLY A 355 -6.32 -15.86 10.73
CA GLY A 355 -7.32 -14.80 10.89
C GLY A 355 -7.22 -13.64 9.90
N TYR A 356 -6.29 -13.70 8.94
CA TYR A 356 -6.22 -12.74 7.84
C TYR A 356 -7.17 -13.17 6.74
N MET A 357 -8.24 -12.42 6.57
CA MET A 357 -9.30 -12.73 5.60
C MET A 357 -8.99 -12.11 4.23
N PRO A 358 -9.46 -12.74 3.13
CA PRO A 358 -9.28 -12.18 1.81
C PRO A 358 -10.07 -10.87 1.68
N VAL A 359 -9.46 -9.89 1.02
CA VAL A 359 -10.07 -8.60 0.70
C VAL A 359 -9.76 -8.24 -0.74
N THR A 360 -10.68 -7.55 -1.40
CA THR A 360 -10.44 -7.00 -2.74
C THR A 360 -9.45 -5.83 -2.65
N THR A 361 -8.51 -5.78 -3.58
CA THR A 361 -7.66 -4.62 -3.82
C THR A 361 -7.89 -4.08 -5.23
N HIS A 362 -7.67 -2.80 -5.42
CA HIS A 362 -8.09 -2.07 -6.61
C HIS A 362 -6.89 -1.45 -7.33
N SER A 363 -6.95 -1.46 -8.65
CA SER A 363 -5.99 -0.76 -9.50
C SER A 363 -6.71 -0.19 -10.73
N LEU A 364 -6.16 0.87 -11.30
CA LEU A 364 -6.70 1.50 -12.48
C LEU A 364 -5.66 1.47 -13.61
N HIS A 365 -6.12 1.34 -14.84
CA HIS A 365 -5.24 1.23 -16.00
C HIS A 365 -5.77 2.05 -17.16
N TRP A 366 -4.88 2.77 -17.84
CA TRP A 366 -5.12 3.35 -19.14
C TRP A 366 -4.05 2.83 -20.11
N ILE A 367 -4.43 2.48 -21.32
CA ILE A 367 -3.55 1.96 -22.36
C ILE A 367 -3.72 2.79 -23.62
N ALA A 368 -2.62 3.25 -24.20
CA ALA A 368 -2.63 4.14 -25.36
C ALA A 368 -3.15 3.46 -26.63
N ASP A 369 -2.74 2.22 -26.89
CA ASP A 369 -3.21 1.42 -28.04
C ASP A 369 -4.64 0.92 -27.79
N LYS A 370 -5.58 1.35 -28.62
CA LYS A 370 -7.00 1.01 -28.46
C LYS A 370 -7.29 -0.48 -28.64
N GLY A 371 -6.58 -1.15 -29.55
CA GLY A 371 -6.77 -2.58 -29.78
C GLY A 371 -6.33 -3.40 -28.58
N PHE A 372 -5.17 -3.06 -28.03
CA PHE A 372 -4.65 -3.69 -26.83
C PHE A 372 -5.48 -3.33 -25.59
N ALA A 373 -5.95 -2.09 -25.46
CA ALA A 373 -6.85 -1.66 -24.39
C ALA A 373 -8.14 -2.52 -24.35
N ASN A 374 -8.76 -2.77 -25.50
CA ASN A 374 -9.96 -3.62 -25.59
C ASN A 374 -9.67 -5.05 -25.13
N ALA A 375 -8.56 -5.65 -25.59
CA ALA A 375 -8.18 -7.01 -25.18
C ALA A 375 -7.91 -7.10 -23.66
N VAL A 376 -7.27 -6.06 -23.07
CA VAL A 376 -7.05 -5.99 -21.63
C VAL A 376 -8.39 -5.80 -20.88
N ALA A 377 -9.31 -4.97 -21.37
CA ALA A 377 -10.62 -4.78 -20.75
C ALA A 377 -11.41 -6.11 -20.66
N GLU A 378 -11.46 -6.88 -21.75
CA GLU A 378 -12.09 -8.21 -21.75
C GLU A 378 -11.43 -9.17 -20.75
N TYR A 379 -10.09 -9.17 -20.68
CA TYR A 379 -9.36 -9.96 -19.70
C TYR A 379 -9.71 -9.54 -18.25
N LEU A 380 -9.79 -8.25 -17.96
CA LEU A 380 -10.11 -7.73 -16.63
C LEU A 380 -11.53 -8.08 -16.18
N ASP A 381 -12.51 -8.14 -17.09
CA ASP A 381 -13.87 -8.59 -16.79
C ASP A 381 -13.91 -10.06 -16.37
N HIS A 382 -13.09 -10.91 -16.98
CA HIS A 382 -12.96 -12.31 -16.58
C HIS A 382 -12.21 -12.46 -15.26
N GLU A 383 -11.07 -11.75 -15.09
CA GLU A 383 -10.27 -11.77 -13.87
C GLU A 383 -11.09 -11.30 -12.66
N ALA A 384 -11.88 -10.22 -12.79
CA ALA A 384 -12.69 -9.68 -11.70
C ALA A 384 -13.74 -10.68 -11.18
N ARG A 385 -14.35 -11.47 -12.08
CA ARG A 385 -15.29 -12.53 -11.68
C ARG A 385 -14.59 -13.66 -10.95
N ALA A 386 -13.47 -14.15 -11.50
CA ALA A 386 -12.67 -15.20 -10.87
C ALA A 386 -12.16 -14.79 -9.48
N VAL A 387 -11.67 -13.56 -9.33
CA VAL A 387 -11.24 -13.02 -8.02
C VAL A 387 -12.41 -12.95 -7.04
N GLY A 388 -13.60 -12.53 -7.47
CA GLY A 388 -14.80 -12.51 -6.63
C GLY A 388 -15.16 -13.89 -6.11
N GLU A 389 -15.25 -14.89 -7.00
CA GLU A 389 -15.52 -16.29 -6.66
C GLU A 389 -14.44 -16.86 -5.69
N GLU A 390 -13.18 -16.58 -5.95
CA GLU A 390 -12.08 -17.04 -5.09
C GLU A 390 -12.17 -16.43 -3.68
N ILE A 391 -12.48 -15.12 -3.56
CA ILE A 391 -12.68 -14.45 -2.26
C ILE A 391 -13.84 -15.10 -1.49
N GLU A 392 -14.96 -15.42 -2.14
CA GLU A 392 -16.09 -16.09 -1.50
C GLU A 392 -15.70 -17.49 -0.99
N ILE A 393 -15.03 -18.27 -1.83
CA ILE A 393 -14.54 -19.61 -1.47
C ILE A 393 -13.58 -19.52 -0.28
N LEU A 394 -12.55 -18.68 -0.35
CA LEU A 394 -11.56 -18.52 0.73
C LEU A 394 -12.21 -18.02 2.03
N THR A 395 -13.18 -17.10 1.93
CA THR A 395 -13.92 -16.61 3.09
C THR A 395 -14.67 -17.74 3.77
N SER A 396 -15.26 -18.67 3.01
CA SER A 396 -15.95 -19.83 3.57
C SER A 396 -15.03 -20.79 4.36
N TYR A 397 -13.72 -20.78 4.04
CA TYR A 397 -12.70 -21.54 4.75
C TYR A 397 -12.02 -20.75 5.88
N GLY A 398 -12.51 -19.56 6.18
CA GLY A 398 -12.00 -18.70 7.25
C GLY A 398 -11.93 -19.42 8.61
N PRO A 399 -11.06 -18.97 9.51
CA PRO A 399 -10.81 -19.66 10.79
C PRO A 399 -11.86 -19.34 11.86
N PHE A 400 -12.74 -18.37 11.62
CA PHE A 400 -13.72 -17.88 12.59
C PHE A 400 -14.85 -18.88 12.84
N LYS A 401 -15.50 -18.77 13.99
CA LYS A 401 -16.71 -19.53 14.29
C LYS A 401 -17.81 -19.16 13.30
N ARG A 402 -18.55 -20.17 12.83
CA ARG A 402 -19.77 -19.91 12.05
C ARG A 402 -20.87 -19.51 13.02
N THR A 403 -21.44 -18.32 12.83
CA THR A 403 -22.65 -17.91 13.54
C THR A 403 -23.81 -18.78 13.03
N GLY A 404 -24.30 -19.73 13.85
CA GLY A 404 -25.49 -20.50 13.52
C GLY A 404 -25.42 -22.03 13.64
N THR A 405 -24.32 -22.60 14.11
CA THR A 405 -24.29 -24.04 14.50
C THR A 405 -23.89 -24.13 15.95
N GLU A 406 -24.84 -24.47 16.84
CA GLU A 406 -24.54 -24.99 18.16
C GLU A 406 -23.57 -26.17 17.99
N ASP A 407 -22.42 -26.07 18.65
CA ASP A 407 -21.50 -27.20 18.83
C ASP A 407 -22.26 -28.33 19.51
N THR A 408 -22.77 -29.30 18.79
CA THR A 408 -23.18 -30.57 19.37
C THR A 408 -21.90 -31.28 19.78
N PRO A 409 -21.69 -31.59 21.06
CA PRO A 409 -20.49 -32.31 21.48
C PRO A 409 -20.62 -33.78 21.04
N GLU A 410 -19.66 -34.27 20.25
CA GLU A 410 -19.31 -35.68 20.14
C GLU A 410 -18.19 -36.03 21.11
#